data_7f4516ff3db8cd82d3b20eb13fb86128
#
_entry.id   7f4516ff3db8cd82d3b20eb13fb86128
#
_cell.length_a   1.000
_cell.length_b   1.000
_cell.length_c   1.000
_cell.angle_alpha   90.00
_cell.angle_beta   90.00
_cell.angle_gamma   90.00
#
_symmetry.space_group_name_H-M   'P 1'
#
loop_
_entity.id
_entity.type
_entity.pdbx_description
1 polymer ?
#
loop_
_entity_poly.entity_id
_entity_poly.type
_entity_poly.pdbx_seq_one_letter_code
_entity_poly.pdbx_strand_id
1 'polypeptide(L)'
;MSNLWIQGGSRSGKSDRAVEEFCFWAETELAFDRNPQAASQSVLVLSIDAEQRQLLSDRFSQATQGKYPVTAATPISFFRDQVLLFWPLLVRLLKFKAQFPIMLRVENEQEIASEVWAEAIRSGALRMEGVGIDRLVRRLLDLFLLAANAGKSIQDVPEILGRGIVGMKESGELLPAIAPAL
;
A
#
# COMPACT_ATOMS: atom_id res chain seq x y z
N MET A 1 -8.80 -22.20 11.09
CA MET A 1 -8.51 -20.91 11.76
C MET A 1 -9.71 -19.98 11.55
N SER A 2 -10.26 -19.42 12.61
CA SER A 2 -11.33 -18.41 12.52
C SER A 2 -10.69 -17.02 12.35
N ASN A 3 -11.25 -16.19 11.46
CA ASN A 3 -10.83 -14.80 11.35
C ASN A 3 -11.35 -14.03 12.57
N LEU A 4 -10.47 -13.27 13.21
CA LEU A 4 -10.82 -12.37 14.31
C LEU A 4 -10.78 -10.93 13.83
N TRP A 5 -11.88 -10.19 14.02
CA TRP A 5 -11.96 -8.76 13.76
C TRP A 5 -12.03 -7.99 15.07
N ILE A 6 -11.08 -7.08 15.28
CA ILE A 6 -11.05 -6.22 16.47
C ILE A 6 -11.38 -4.79 16.03
N GLN A 7 -12.54 -4.29 16.40
CA GLN A 7 -13.00 -2.94 16.05
C GLN A 7 -13.06 -2.05 17.30
N GLY A 8 -12.85 -0.76 17.12
CA GLY A 8 -12.94 0.22 18.19
C GLY A 8 -12.37 1.57 17.79
N GLY A 9 -12.67 2.59 18.54
CA GLY A 9 -12.13 3.94 18.38
C GLY A 9 -10.61 4.01 18.63
N SER A 10 -10.04 5.20 18.51
CA SER A 10 -8.66 5.46 18.92
C SER A 10 -8.50 5.16 20.42
N ARG A 11 -7.37 4.59 20.82
CA ARG A 11 -7.05 4.22 22.22
C ARG A 11 -8.02 3.23 22.88
N SER A 12 -8.72 2.39 22.11
CA SER A 12 -9.67 1.38 22.64
C SER A 12 -9.02 0.04 23.03
N GLY A 13 -7.69 -0.05 23.07
CA GLY A 13 -7.00 -1.31 23.44
C GLY A 13 -6.92 -2.35 22.32
N LYS A 14 -7.21 -1.99 21.05
CA LYS A 14 -7.16 -2.95 19.93
C LYS A 14 -5.80 -3.63 19.77
N SER A 15 -4.73 -2.86 19.94
CA SER A 15 -3.36 -3.39 19.82
C SER A 15 -3.04 -4.34 20.97
N ASP A 16 -3.52 -4.04 22.18
CA ASP A 16 -3.32 -4.91 23.34
C ASP A 16 -4.06 -6.23 23.13
N ARG A 17 -5.30 -6.16 22.65
CA ARG A 17 -6.07 -7.37 22.29
C ARG A 17 -5.41 -8.19 21.19
N ALA A 18 -4.84 -7.55 20.17
CA ALA A 18 -4.11 -8.26 19.11
C ALA A 18 -2.88 -8.97 19.65
N VAL A 19 -2.14 -8.35 20.58
CA VAL A 19 -0.99 -8.97 21.26
C VAL A 19 -1.43 -10.16 22.12
N GLU A 20 -2.52 -10.05 22.89
CA GLU A 20 -3.06 -11.14 23.69
C GLU A 20 -3.44 -12.35 22.81
N GLU A 21 -4.15 -12.11 21.72
CA GLU A 21 -4.54 -13.18 20.77
C GLU A 21 -3.32 -13.83 20.12
N PHE A 22 -2.31 -13.05 19.78
CA PHE A 22 -1.04 -13.60 19.27
C PHE A 22 -0.36 -14.48 20.32
N CYS A 23 -0.24 -14.02 21.56
CA CYS A 23 0.37 -14.82 22.65
C CYS A 23 -0.38 -16.13 22.84
N PHE A 24 -1.70 -16.10 22.91
CA PHE A 24 -2.53 -17.30 23.01
C PHE A 24 -2.30 -18.26 21.84
N TRP A 25 -2.31 -17.75 20.61
CA TRP A 25 -2.03 -18.54 19.41
C TRP A 25 -0.61 -19.13 19.44
N ALA A 26 0.41 -18.33 19.78
CA ALA A 26 1.78 -18.77 19.81
C ALA A 26 2.01 -19.86 20.86
N GLU A 27 1.42 -19.74 22.04
CA GLU A 27 1.48 -20.74 23.08
C GLU A 27 0.75 -22.04 22.73
N THR A 28 -0.31 -21.96 21.93
CA THR A 28 -1.12 -23.13 21.54
C THR A 28 -0.54 -23.85 20.33
N GLU A 29 -0.20 -23.10 19.26
CA GLU A 29 0.18 -23.69 17.97
C GLU A 29 1.69 -23.89 17.85
N LEU A 30 2.49 -22.96 18.38
CA LEU A 30 3.97 -23.02 18.29
C LEU A 30 4.61 -23.77 19.46
N ALA A 31 3.89 -24.03 20.52
CA ALA A 31 4.41 -24.79 21.66
C ALA A 31 4.87 -26.22 21.27
N PHE A 32 4.29 -26.76 20.22
CA PHE A 32 4.67 -28.07 19.66
C PHE A 32 5.85 -27.99 18.69
N ASP A 33 6.13 -26.80 18.14
CA ASP A 33 7.27 -26.61 17.25
C ASP A 33 8.51 -26.22 18.09
N ARG A 34 9.52 -27.08 18.08
CA ARG A 34 10.76 -26.83 18.83
C ARG A 34 11.62 -25.69 18.26
N ASN A 35 11.18 -25.09 17.19
CA ASN A 35 11.89 -23.98 16.53
C ASN A 35 11.24 -22.62 16.86
N PRO A 36 11.83 -21.81 17.76
CA PRO A 36 11.31 -20.49 18.10
C PRO A 36 11.24 -19.52 16.90
N GLN A 37 12.03 -19.78 15.85
CA GLN A 37 12.03 -18.97 14.63
C GLN A 37 10.82 -19.27 13.72
N ALA A 38 10.06 -20.34 13.98
CA ALA A 38 8.84 -20.66 13.24
C ALA A 38 7.82 -19.51 13.31
N ALA A 39 7.76 -18.77 14.42
CA ALA A 39 6.88 -17.60 14.54
C ALA A 39 7.22 -16.50 13.53
N SER A 40 8.50 -16.18 13.35
CA SER A 40 8.94 -15.14 12.40
C SER A 40 8.69 -15.52 10.93
N GLN A 41 8.57 -16.80 10.65
CA GLN A 41 8.28 -17.34 9.33
C GLN A 41 6.77 -17.49 9.07
N SER A 42 5.97 -17.59 10.13
CA SER A 42 4.53 -17.89 10.05
C SER A 42 3.65 -16.69 10.30
N VAL A 43 4.15 -15.64 10.95
CA VAL A 43 3.38 -14.47 11.34
C VAL A 43 3.98 -13.19 10.75
N LEU A 44 3.14 -12.49 9.99
CA LEU A 44 3.44 -11.16 9.48
C LEU A 44 2.55 -10.13 10.18
N VAL A 45 3.17 -9.15 10.82
CA VAL A 45 2.48 -8.00 11.42
C VAL A 45 2.58 -6.81 10.48
N LEU A 46 1.44 -6.37 9.93
CA LEU A 46 1.40 -5.18 9.09
C LEU A 46 0.93 -3.97 9.89
N SER A 47 1.65 -2.88 9.80
CA SER A 47 1.34 -1.60 10.43
C SER A 47 1.23 -0.49 9.38
N ILE A 48 0.49 0.56 9.70
CA ILE A 48 0.23 1.65 8.76
C ILE A 48 1.49 2.46 8.42
N ASP A 49 2.39 2.63 9.38
CA ASP A 49 3.63 3.40 9.26
C ASP A 49 4.80 2.77 10.04
N ALA A 50 5.98 3.38 9.92
CA ALA A 50 7.21 2.88 10.53
C ALA A 50 7.21 3.01 12.07
N GLU A 51 6.57 4.04 12.62
CA GLU A 51 6.47 4.27 14.06
C GLU A 51 5.58 3.19 14.71
N GLN A 52 4.39 2.97 14.15
CA GLN A 52 3.48 1.92 14.59
C GLN A 52 4.09 0.52 14.42
N ARG A 53 4.86 0.31 13.36
CA ARG A 53 5.60 -0.93 13.15
C ARG A 53 6.55 -1.20 14.32
N GLN A 54 7.36 -0.20 14.70
CA GLN A 54 8.32 -0.36 15.80
C GLN A 54 7.59 -0.62 17.11
N LEU A 55 6.57 0.18 17.40
CA LEU A 55 5.78 0.06 18.62
C LEU A 55 5.10 -1.33 18.74
N LEU A 56 4.54 -1.86 17.66
CA LEU A 56 3.96 -3.19 17.65
C LEU A 56 5.02 -4.26 17.83
N SER A 57 6.15 -4.17 17.12
CA SER A 57 7.27 -5.11 17.28
C SER A 57 7.75 -5.20 18.72
N ASP A 58 7.92 -4.05 19.37
CA ASP A 58 8.35 -4.00 20.77
C ASP A 58 7.30 -4.60 21.71
N ARG A 59 6.01 -4.33 21.49
CA ARG A 59 4.92 -4.91 22.28
C ARG A 59 4.86 -6.44 22.16
N PHE A 60 4.94 -6.98 20.94
CA PHE A 60 4.97 -8.43 20.72
C PHE A 60 6.20 -9.06 21.39
N SER A 61 7.37 -8.43 21.25
CA SER A 61 8.60 -8.90 21.88
C SER A 61 8.50 -8.90 23.40
N GLN A 62 8.00 -7.83 24.00
CA GLN A 62 7.80 -7.74 25.46
C GLN A 62 6.79 -8.76 25.97
N ALA A 63 5.64 -8.89 25.31
CA ALA A 63 4.59 -9.82 25.74
C ALA A 63 5.04 -11.29 25.69
N THR A 64 5.91 -11.63 24.75
CA THR A 64 6.47 -12.99 24.61
C THR A 64 7.84 -13.17 25.26
N GLN A 65 8.36 -12.13 25.92
CA GLN A 65 9.73 -12.11 26.48
C GLN A 65 10.79 -12.49 25.43
N GLY A 66 10.56 -12.10 24.17
CA GLY A 66 11.42 -12.43 23.03
C GLY A 66 11.37 -13.89 22.57
N LYS A 67 10.51 -14.73 23.16
CA LYS A 67 10.41 -16.14 22.83
C LYS A 67 9.92 -16.41 21.41
N TYR A 68 9.00 -15.59 20.92
CA TYR A 68 8.39 -15.72 19.59
C TYR A 68 8.62 -14.44 18.77
N PRO A 69 9.74 -14.36 18.04
CA PRO A 69 10.00 -13.21 17.19
C PRO A 69 8.99 -13.14 16.05
N VAL A 70 8.51 -11.94 15.73
CA VAL A 70 7.58 -11.70 14.62
C VAL A 70 8.20 -10.80 13.56
N THR A 71 7.79 -10.99 12.32
CA THR A 71 8.14 -10.06 11.24
C THR A 71 7.15 -8.91 11.21
N ALA A 72 7.60 -7.70 11.52
CA ALA A 72 6.78 -6.49 11.44
C ALA A 72 7.21 -5.65 10.24
N ALA A 73 6.25 -5.25 9.40
CA ALA A 73 6.48 -4.48 8.20
C ALA A 73 5.37 -3.43 7.97
N THR A 74 5.66 -2.41 7.18
CA THR A 74 4.59 -1.63 6.54
C THR A 74 4.18 -2.31 5.23
N PRO A 75 2.96 -2.10 4.71
CA PRO A 75 2.57 -2.66 3.42
C PRO A 75 3.57 -2.34 2.30
N ILE A 76 4.04 -1.10 2.24
CA ILE A 76 5.03 -0.68 1.22
C ILE A 76 6.36 -1.43 1.39
N SER A 77 6.89 -1.56 2.60
CA SER A 77 8.15 -2.30 2.82
C SER A 77 7.98 -3.78 2.51
N PHE A 78 6.85 -4.37 2.90
CA PHE A 78 6.55 -5.75 2.59
C PHE A 78 6.50 -5.99 1.07
N PHE A 79 5.74 -5.20 0.33
CA PHE A 79 5.65 -5.35 -1.13
C PHE A 79 6.99 -5.12 -1.82
N ARG A 80 7.77 -4.13 -1.38
CA ARG A 80 9.12 -3.91 -1.88
C ARG A 80 9.98 -5.16 -1.74
N ASP A 81 10.00 -5.74 -0.55
CA ASP A 81 10.83 -6.90 -0.26
C ASP A 81 10.37 -8.13 -1.07
N GLN A 82 9.04 -8.29 -1.30
CA GLN A 82 8.51 -9.31 -2.21
C GLN A 82 8.93 -9.07 -3.66
N VAL A 83 8.88 -7.83 -4.15
CA VAL A 83 9.34 -7.49 -5.50
C VAL A 83 10.82 -7.82 -5.67
N LEU A 84 11.66 -7.47 -4.70
CA LEU A 84 13.09 -7.80 -4.74
C LEU A 84 13.33 -9.32 -4.73
N LEU A 85 12.62 -10.06 -3.88
CA LEU A 85 12.73 -11.51 -3.78
C LEU A 85 12.34 -12.21 -5.10
N PHE A 86 11.24 -11.77 -5.70
CA PHE A 86 10.70 -12.38 -6.92
C PHE A 86 11.17 -11.71 -8.21
N TRP A 87 12.12 -10.77 -8.14
CA TRP A 87 12.56 -9.99 -9.30
C TRP A 87 12.97 -10.84 -10.50
N PRO A 88 13.77 -11.91 -10.38
CA PRO A 88 14.14 -12.75 -11.51
C PRO A 88 12.92 -13.40 -12.20
N LEU A 89 11.89 -13.75 -11.43
CA LEU A 89 10.65 -14.28 -11.95
C LEU A 89 9.83 -13.22 -12.67
N LEU A 90 9.72 -12.02 -12.08
CA LEU A 90 9.01 -10.88 -12.67
C LEU A 90 9.62 -10.44 -14.00
N VAL A 91 10.96 -10.36 -14.08
CA VAL A 91 11.68 -10.04 -15.33
C VAL A 91 11.33 -11.03 -16.43
N ARG A 92 11.29 -12.33 -16.11
CA ARG A 92 10.98 -13.39 -17.07
C ARG A 92 9.52 -13.35 -17.52
N LEU A 93 8.58 -13.20 -16.58
CA LEU A 93 7.14 -13.23 -16.86
C LEU A 93 6.67 -11.98 -17.59
N LEU A 94 7.16 -10.80 -17.17
CA LEU A 94 6.74 -9.51 -17.71
C LEU A 94 7.65 -9.02 -18.83
N LYS A 95 8.69 -9.79 -19.18
CA LYS A 95 9.66 -9.46 -20.22
C LYS A 95 10.33 -8.09 -20.01
N PHE A 96 10.59 -7.73 -18.77
CA PHE A 96 11.33 -6.52 -18.46
C PHE A 96 12.78 -6.64 -18.94
N LYS A 97 13.39 -5.49 -19.31
CA LYS A 97 14.84 -5.43 -19.44
C LYS A 97 15.45 -5.68 -18.06
N ALA A 98 16.37 -6.65 -17.98
CA ALA A 98 16.91 -7.14 -16.72
C ALA A 98 17.82 -6.10 -16.02
N GLN A 99 17.21 -5.07 -15.46
CA GLN A 99 17.86 -4.17 -14.53
C GLN A 99 17.31 -4.42 -13.14
N PHE A 100 18.14 -4.21 -12.12
CA PHE A 100 17.69 -4.36 -10.75
C PHE A 100 16.73 -3.22 -10.39
N PRO A 101 15.61 -3.46 -9.71
CA PRO A 101 14.64 -2.43 -9.39
C PRO A 101 15.24 -1.43 -8.40
N ILE A 102 15.02 -0.15 -8.64
CA ILE A 102 15.45 0.95 -7.77
C ILE A 102 14.20 1.64 -7.25
N MET A 103 14.15 1.91 -5.95
CA MET A 103 13.13 2.80 -5.41
C MET A 103 13.48 4.25 -5.72
N LEU A 104 12.61 4.90 -6.43
CA LEU A 104 12.73 6.34 -6.69
C LEU A 104 12.26 7.14 -5.47
N ARG A 105 12.89 8.28 -5.25
CA ARG A 105 12.35 9.31 -4.37
C ARG A 105 11.17 9.98 -5.07
N VAL A 106 10.25 10.52 -4.30
CA VAL A 106 9.03 11.18 -4.81
C VAL A 106 9.37 12.30 -5.81
N GLU A 107 10.43 13.05 -5.55
CA GLU A 107 10.89 14.15 -6.40
C GLU A 107 11.37 13.62 -7.75
N ASN A 108 12.19 12.57 -7.75
CA ASN A 108 12.72 11.95 -8.97
C ASN A 108 11.60 11.27 -9.78
N GLU A 109 10.63 10.66 -9.11
CA GLU A 109 9.46 10.07 -9.75
C GLU A 109 8.66 11.13 -10.51
N GLN A 110 8.44 12.28 -9.90
CA GLN A 110 7.72 13.40 -10.51
C GLN A 110 8.49 14.03 -11.68
N GLU A 111 9.80 14.15 -11.57
CA GLU A 111 10.67 14.64 -12.63
C GLU A 111 10.61 13.72 -13.86
N ILE A 112 10.82 12.42 -13.66
CA ILE A 112 10.73 11.41 -14.72
C ILE A 112 9.34 11.41 -15.36
N ALA A 113 8.26 11.47 -14.56
CA ALA A 113 6.91 11.54 -15.08
C ALA A 113 6.68 12.80 -15.92
N SER A 114 7.21 13.95 -15.51
CA SER A 114 7.14 15.21 -16.26
C SER A 114 7.89 15.12 -17.59
N GLU A 115 9.03 14.44 -17.64
CA GLU A 115 9.78 14.18 -18.88
C GLU A 115 8.99 13.24 -19.82
N VAL A 116 8.46 12.14 -19.29
CA VAL A 116 7.67 11.18 -20.09
C VAL A 116 6.42 11.85 -20.68
N TRP A 117 5.79 12.75 -19.93
CA TRP A 117 4.59 13.47 -20.38
C TRP A 117 4.87 14.84 -21.00
N ALA A 118 6.12 15.16 -21.27
CA ALA A 118 6.52 16.49 -21.77
C ALA A 118 5.77 16.91 -23.07
N GLU A 119 5.46 15.96 -23.96
CA GLU A 119 4.71 16.24 -25.17
C GLU A 119 3.24 16.56 -24.86
N ALA A 120 2.60 15.77 -24.00
CA ALA A 120 1.21 16.00 -23.56
C ALA A 120 1.07 17.31 -22.79
N ILE A 121 2.08 17.70 -22.02
CA ILE A 121 2.14 18.98 -21.33
C ILE A 121 2.25 20.13 -22.34
N ARG A 122 3.18 20.03 -23.30
CA ARG A 122 3.41 21.09 -24.31
C ARG A 122 2.23 21.27 -25.27
N SER A 123 1.59 20.18 -25.67
CA SER A 123 0.40 20.22 -26.53
C SER A 123 -0.86 20.70 -25.80
N GLY A 124 -0.81 20.82 -24.47
CA GLY A 124 -1.97 21.15 -23.66
C GLY A 124 -2.95 20.00 -23.43
N ALA A 125 -2.63 18.79 -23.91
CA ALA A 125 -3.45 17.59 -23.66
C ALA A 125 -3.48 17.24 -22.16
N LEU A 126 -2.38 17.52 -21.43
CA LEU A 126 -2.29 17.39 -19.99
C LEU A 126 -2.37 18.80 -19.36
N ARG A 127 -3.59 19.36 -19.32
CA ARG A 127 -3.86 20.67 -18.72
C ARG A 127 -5.20 20.66 -17.99
N MET A 128 -5.21 21.27 -16.81
CA MET A 128 -6.42 21.50 -16.04
C MET A 128 -6.44 22.97 -15.60
N GLU A 129 -7.56 23.65 -15.84
CA GLU A 129 -7.71 25.05 -15.49
C GLU A 129 -7.54 25.26 -13.98
N GLY A 130 -6.75 26.26 -13.59
CA GLY A 130 -6.46 26.56 -12.19
C GLY A 130 -5.52 25.59 -11.47
N VAL A 131 -4.98 24.58 -12.15
CA VAL A 131 -4.06 23.60 -11.57
C VAL A 131 -2.67 23.69 -12.22
N GLY A 132 -1.63 23.94 -11.42
CA GLY A 132 -0.25 23.90 -11.91
C GLY A 132 0.15 22.50 -12.35
N ILE A 133 1.05 22.43 -13.35
CA ILE A 133 1.50 21.17 -13.96
C ILE A 133 2.07 20.21 -12.91
N ASP A 134 2.93 20.67 -12.01
CA ASP A 134 3.55 19.82 -10.99
C ASP A 134 2.50 19.15 -10.10
N ARG A 135 1.46 19.90 -9.72
CA ARG A 135 0.34 19.37 -8.94
C ARG A 135 -0.47 18.36 -9.75
N LEU A 136 -0.66 18.60 -11.05
CA LEU A 136 -1.37 17.67 -11.92
C LEU A 136 -0.60 16.37 -12.10
N VAL A 137 0.70 16.45 -12.39
CA VAL A 137 1.60 15.29 -12.48
C VAL A 137 1.55 14.48 -11.19
N ARG A 138 1.66 15.13 -10.03
CA ARG A 138 1.59 14.45 -8.73
C ARG A 138 0.26 13.72 -8.53
N ARG A 139 -0.86 14.35 -8.84
CA ARG A 139 -2.19 13.72 -8.72
C ARG A 139 -2.35 12.51 -9.64
N LEU A 140 -1.77 12.56 -10.84
CA LEU A 140 -1.79 11.41 -11.75
C LEU A 140 -0.96 10.25 -11.20
N LEU A 141 0.22 10.51 -10.64
CA LEU A 141 1.03 9.48 -9.98
C LEU A 141 0.30 8.87 -8.79
N ASP A 142 -0.34 9.69 -7.96
CA ASP A 142 -1.14 9.21 -6.83
C ASP A 142 -2.32 8.35 -7.30
N LEU A 143 -2.98 8.74 -8.41
CA LEU A 143 -4.06 7.97 -9.02
C LEU A 143 -3.57 6.61 -9.53
N PHE A 144 -2.42 6.57 -10.19
CA PHE A 144 -1.82 5.31 -10.65
C PHE A 144 -1.42 4.40 -9.49
N LEU A 145 -0.90 4.98 -8.41
CA LEU A 145 -0.61 4.23 -7.19
C LEU A 145 -1.87 3.64 -6.56
N LEU A 146 -2.97 4.41 -6.51
CA LEU A 146 -4.26 3.92 -6.02
C LEU A 146 -4.81 2.79 -6.91
N ALA A 147 -4.73 2.95 -8.24
CA ALA A 147 -5.14 1.90 -9.16
C ALA A 147 -4.33 0.61 -8.98
N ALA A 148 -3.01 0.73 -8.86
CA ALA A 148 -2.12 -0.40 -8.62
C ALA A 148 -2.44 -1.11 -7.29
N ASN A 149 -2.64 -0.36 -6.21
CA ASN A 149 -3.04 -0.91 -4.90
C ASN A 149 -4.40 -1.60 -4.94
N ALA A 150 -5.31 -1.14 -5.81
CA ALA A 150 -6.60 -1.76 -6.05
C ALA A 150 -6.55 -2.94 -7.05
N GLY A 151 -5.37 -3.32 -7.55
CA GLY A 151 -5.19 -4.36 -8.55
C GLY A 151 -5.82 -4.02 -9.90
N LYS A 152 -5.94 -2.73 -10.24
CA LYS A 152 -6.51 -2.25 -11.49
C LYS A 152 -5.43 -1.91 -12.51
N SER A 153 -5.67 -2.27 -13.77
CA SER A 153 -4.81 -1.84 -14.87
C SER A 153 -4.93 -0.32 -15.07
N ILE A 154 -3.83 0.33 -15.41
CA ILE A 154 -3.82 1.76 -15.78
C ILE A 154 -4.78 2.02 -16.96
N GLN A 155 -4.94 1.05 -17.87
CA GLN A 155 -5.84 1.15 -19.01
C GLN A 155 -7.32 1.18 -18.60
N ASP A 156 -7.69 0.61 -17.46
CA ASP A 156 -9.06 0.58 -16.95
C ASP A 156 -9.43 1.84 -16.17
N VAL A 157 -8.44 2.64 -15.76
CA VAL A 157 -8.64 3.82 -14.91
C VAL A 157 -9.63 4.83 -15.50
N PRO A 158 -9.54 5.21 -16.80
CA PRO A 158 -10.49 6.17 -17.37
C PRO A 158 -11.94 5.69 -17.31
N GLU A 159 -12.19 4.40 -17.59
CA GLU A 159 -13.54 3.84 -17.52
C GLU A 159 -14.07 3.78 -16.09
N ILE A 160 -13.22 3.38 -15.14
CA ILE A 160 -13.57 3.32 -13.71
C ILE A 160 -13.95 4.72 -13.20
N LEU A 161 -13.15 5.74 -13.53
CA LEU A 161 -13.42 7.12 -13.16
C LEU A 161 -14.70 7.62 -13.80
N GLY A 162 -14.92 7.34 -15.10
CA GLY A 162 -16.13 7.72 -15.81
C GLY A 162 -17.39 7.16 -15.16
N ARG A 163 -17.38 5.89 -14.79
CA ARG A 163 -18.49 5.25 -14.06
C ARG A 163 -18.72 5.88 -12.68
N GLY A 164 -17.63 6.15 -11.94
CA GLY A 164 -17.72 6.81 -10.64
C GLY A 164 -18.34 8.20 -10.72
N ILE A 165 -17.95 9.00 -11.71
CA ILE A 165 -18.48 10.35 -11.92
C ILE A 165 -19.99 10.31 -12.27
N VAL A 166 -20.42 9.37 -13.10
CA VAL A 166 -21.86 9.19 -13.43
C VAL A 166 -22.63 8.83 -12.16
N GLY A 167 -22.15 7.86 -11.38
CA GLY A 167 -22.79 7.49 -10.11
C GLY A 167 -22.87 8.64 -9.11
N MET A 168 -21.83 9.48 -9.00
CA MET A 168 -21.85 10.67 -8.14
C MET A 168 -22.82 11.74 -8.63
N LYS A 169 -22.99 11.91 -9.93
CA LYS A 169 -24.03 12.79 -10.50
C LYS A 169 -25.43 12.32 -10.15
N GLU A 170 -25.68 11.03 -10.28
CA GLU A 170 -26.97 10.42 -9.99
C GLU A 170 -27.31 10.47 -8.49
N SER A 171 -26.32 10.33 -7.61
CA SER A 171 -26.49 10.45 -6.15
C SER A 171 -26.58 11.89 -5.65
N GLY A 172 -26.32 12.89 -6.50
CA GLY A 172 -26.28 14.31 -6.12
C GLY A 172 -25.05 14.71 -5.29
N GLU A 173 -24.04 13.84 -5.22
CA GLU A 173 -22.80 14.09 -4.46
C GLU A 173 -21.80 14.99 -5.21
N LEU A 174 -22.00 15.19 -6.52
CA LEU A 174 -21.17 16.09 -7.33
C LEU A 174 -21.58 17.55 -7.09
N LEU A 175 -20.61 18.33 -6.63
CA LEU A 175 -20.81 19.78 -6.51
C LEU A 175 -21.10 20.40 -7.90
N PRO A 176 -22.05 21.36 -7.99
CA PRO A 176 -22.43 21.99 -9.26
C PRO A 176 -21.28 22.64 -10.04
N ALA A 177 -20.21 23.04 -9.33
CA ALA A 177 -19.00 23.64 -9.93
C ALA A 177 -18.13 22.64 -10.71
N ILE A 178 -18.31 21.34 -10.51
CA ILE A 178 -17.52 20.30 -11.17
C ILE A 178 -18.29 19.68 -12.36
N ALA A 179 -19.61 19.76 -12.33
CA ALA A 179 -20.49 19.18 -13.35
C ALA A 179 -20.30 19.73 -14.78
N PRO A 180 -20.01 21.02 -15.02
CA PRO A 180 -19.82 21.55 -16.37
C PRO A 180 -18.42 21.31 -16.97
N ALA A 181 -17.45 20.80 -16.22
CA ALA A 181 -16.08 20.55 -16.68
C ALA A 181 -15.83 19.09 -17.13
N LEU A 182 -16.89 18.28 -17.14
CA LEU A 182 -16.91 16.85 -17.49
C LEU A 182 -17.85 16.58 -18.65
#